data_2069be5f56127913a431e4084cd5bff8
#
_entry.id   2069be5f56127913a431e4084cd5bff8
#
_cell.length_a   1.000
_cell.length_b   1.000
_cell.length_c   1.000
_cell.angle_alpha   90.00
_cell.angle_beta   90.00
_cell.angle_gamma   90.00
#
_symmetry.space_group_name_H-M   'P 1'
#
loop_
_entity.id
_entity.type
_entity.pdbx_description
1 polymer ?
#
loop_
_entity_poly.entity_id
_entity_poly.type
_entity_poly.pdbx_seq_one_letter_code
_entity_poly.pdbx_strand_id
1 'polypeptide(L)'
;MYLLLGAKFGHEILKFICRWECLTELLRGDWTDGILCGFGMPVMKGSERYNCQILCLNRKIVMIRPKMWLANDGNYRELRWFTAWKQKDYLEDFLLPIAVSDALSQTTVPFGYGYVQFLDTYVKEHC
;
A
#
# COMPACT_ATOMS: atom_id res chain seq x y z
N MET A 1 8.86 -2.72 -4.53
CA MET A 1 9.90 -1.68 -4.64
C MET A 1 10.35 -1.27 -3.25
N TYR A 2 11.52 -1.71 -2.87
CA TYR A 2 12.17 -1.19 -1.68
C TYR A 2 12.87 0.09 -2.08
N LEU A 3 12.21 1.21 -1.95
CA LEU A 3 12.92 2.48 -1.91
C LEU A 3 13.62 2.56 -0.57
N LEU A 4 14.87 2.15 -0.55
CA LEU A 4 15.82 2.45 0.51
C LEU A 4 16.12 3.95 0.51
N LEU A 5 15.11 4.74 0.80
CA LEU A 5 15.33 6.11 1.20
C LEU A 5 15.82 6.06 2.63
N GLY A 6 17.12 6.06 2.75
CA GLY A 6 17.91 6.30 3.94
C GLY A 6 17.24 6.01 5.29
N ALA A 7 17.31 4.77 5.75
CA ALA A 7 16.79 4.33 7.04
C ALA A 7 17.37 5.07 8.27
N LYS A 8 18.12 6.14 8.08
CA LYS A 8 18.88 6.83 9.13
C LYS A 8 18.32 8.18 9.55
N PHE A 9 17.24 8.64 8.96
CA PHE A 9 16.70 9.94 9.32
C PHE A 9 15.51 9.76 10.26
N GLY A 10 15.70 10.19 11.51
CA GLY A 10 14.81 10.00 12.64
C GLY A 10 13.45 10.70 12.58
N HIS A 11 12.95 11.05 11.42
CA HIS A 11 11.63 11.61 11.24
C HIS A 11 10.75 10.61 10.51
N GLU A 12 10.09 9.76 11.27
CA GLU A 12 9.20 8.72 10.74
C GLU A 12 8.10 9.29 9.85
N ILE A 13 7.59 10.47 10.17
CA ILE A 13 6.55 11.15 9.38
C ILE A 13 7.07 11.46 7.96
N LEU A 14 8.30 11.96 7.84
CA LEU A 14 8.90 12.24 6.54
C LEU A 14 9.09 10.96 5.71
N LYS A 15 9.39 9.84 6.36
CA LYS A 15 9.47 8.55 5.67
C LYS A 15 8.13 8.14 5.06
N PHE A 16 7.03 8.38 5.75
CA PHE A 16 5.69 8.09 5.25
C PHE A 16 5.31 9.00 4.08
N ILE A 17 5.58 10.28 4.19
CA ILE A 17 5.32 11.25 3.11
C ILE A 17 6.11 10.90 1.86
N CYS A 18 7.41 10.64 1.99
CA CYS A 18 8.26 10.26 0.86
C CYS A 18 7.77 8.99 0.15
N ARG A 19 7.23 8.03 0.88
CA ARG A 19 6.73 6.79 0.29
C ARG A 19 5.47 7.01 -0.52
N TRP A 20 4.55 7.81 -0.02
CA TRP A 20 3.35 8.19 -0.77
C TRP A 20 3.71 9.00 -2.02
N GLU A 21 4.66 9.92 -1.91
CA GLU A 21 5.16 10.69 -3.05
C GLU A 21 5.77 9.78 -4.12
N CYS A 22 6.61 8.84 -3.73
CA CYS A 22 7.22 7.88 -4.65
C CYS A 22 6.18 7.01 -5.34
N LEU A 23 5.20 6.51 -4.60
CA LEU A 23 4.11 5.74 -5.18
C LEU A 23 3.28 6.58 -6.16
N THR A 24 2.99 7.80 -5.80
CA THR A 24 2.23 8.74 -6.65
C THR A 24 2.97 9.02 -7.95
N GLU A 25 4.26 9.29 -7.90
CA GLU A 25 5.09 9.49 -9.10
C GLU A 25 5.10 8.25 -10.00
N LEU A 26 5.19 7.07 -9.40
CA LEU A 26 5.14 5.81 -10.13
C LEU A 26 3.79 5.62 -10.83
N LEU A 27 2.69 5.92 -10.15
CA LEU A 27 1.34 5.76 -10.69
C LEU A 27 0.96 6.82 -11.73
N ARG A 28 1.63 7.96 -11.75
CA ARG A 28 1.46 8.95 -12.81
C ARG A 28 2.01 8.51 -14.15
N GLY A 29 3.02 7.64 -14.13
CA GLY A 29 3.57 7.03 -15.33
C GLY A 29 2.71 5.88 -15.85
N ASP A 30 3.17 5.22 -16.90
CA ASP A 30 2.47 4.12 -17.56
C ASP A 30 2.86 2.73 -17.05
N TRP A 31 3.62 2.66 -15.96
CA TRP A 31 4.19 1.43 -15.41
C TRP A 31 3.14 0.39 -15.01
N THR A 32 1.97 0.84 -14.60
CA THR A 32 0.88 -0.04 -14.13
C THR A 32 -0.21 -0.24 -15.17
N ASP A 33 -0.05 0.26 -16.37
CA ASP A 33 -1.05 0.14 -17.44
C ASP A 33 -1.19 -1.32 -17.88
N GLY A 34 -2.36 -1.89 -17.67
CA GLY A 34 -2.67 -3.28 -18.01
C GLY A 34 -1.99 -4.32 -17.13
N ILE A 35 -1.33 -3.92 -16.04
CA ILE A 35 -0.59 -4.81 -15.15
C ILE A 35 -1.03 -4.59 -13.72
N LEU A 36 -1.41 -5.65 -13.02
CA LEU A 36 -1.63 -5.62 -11.58
C LEU A 36 -0.28 -5.64 -10.86
N CYS A 37 0.01 -4.55 -10.18
CA CYS A 37 1.27 -4.38 -9.45
C CYS A 37 1.03 -4.34 -7.95
N GLY A 38 1.96 -4.91 -7.19
CA GLY A 38 1.97 -4.84 -5.73
C GLY A 38 3.21 -4.13 -5.23
N PHE A 39 3.02 -3.14 -4.37
CA PHE A 39 4.10 -2.37 -3.75
C PHE A 39 4.04 -2.49 -2.24
N GLY A 40 5.16 -2.87 -1.62
CA GLY A 40 5.26 -2.93 -0.17
C GLY A 40 5.57 -1.56 0.42
N MET A 41 4.75 -1.09 1.34
CA MET A 41 5.04 0.14 2.08
C MET A 41 4.28 0.18 3.41
N PRO A 42 4.81 0.89 4.42
CA PRO A 42 4.07 1.15 5.63
C PRO A 42 2.97 2.18 5.40
N VAL A 43 1.84 1.95 6.03
CA VAL A 43 0.70 2.86 6.02
C VAL A 43 0.26 3.13 7.46
N MET A 44 0.07 4.40 7.78
CA MET A 44 -0.54 4.80 9.05
C MET A 44 -2.05 4.91 8.87
N LYS A 45 -2.77 4.24 9.76
CA LYS A 45 -4.22 4.32 9.85
C LYS A 45 -4.59 4.63 11.29
N GLY A 46 -5.09 5.85 11.53
CA GLY A 46 -5.23 6.36 12.89
C GLY A 46 -3.88 6.42 13.60
N SER A 47 -3.79 5.83 14.79
CA SER A 47 -2.55 5.73 15.55
C SER A 47 -1.72 4.48 15.24
N GLU A 48 -2.24 3.59 14.40
CA GLU A 48 -1.62 2.32 14.10
C GLU A 48 -0.80 2.37 12.82
N ARG A 49 0.28 1.62 12.82
CA ARG A 49 1.19 1.51 11.68
C ARG A 49 1.16 0.09 11.15
N TYR A 50 0.78 -0.05 9.88
CA TYR A 50 0.67 -1.35 9.23
C TYR A 50 1.72 -1.50 8.14
N ASN A 51 2.27 -2.70 8.03
CA ASN A 51 3.06 -3.09 6.87
C ASN A 51 2.10 -3.57 5.79
N CYS A 52 2.01 -2.84 4.69
CA CYS A 52 0.98 -3.05 3.68
C CYS A 52 1.54 -3.40 2.32
N GLN A 53 0.74 -4.10 1.56
CA GLN A 53 0.89 -4.24 0.12
C GLN A 53 -0.17 -3.36 -0.55
N ILE A 54 0.29 -2.45 -1.41
CA ILE A 54 -0.58 -1.59 -2.18
C ILE A 54 -0.76 -2.22 -3.55
N LEU A 55 -1.97 -2.63 -3.87
CA LEU A 55 -2.30 -3.19 -5.18
C LEU A 55 -2.73 -2.08 -6.12
N CYS A 56 -2.09 -1.99 -7.26
CA CYS A 56 -2.31 -0.95 -8.26
C CYS A 56 -2.55 -1.55 -9.64
N LEU A 57 -3.43 -0.89 -10.38
CA LEU A 57 -3.74 -1.25 -11.77
C LEU A 57 -4.17 0.02 -12.52
N ASN A 58 -3.68 0.19 -13.73
CA ASN A 58 -4.07 1.30 -14.61
C ASN A 58 -3.98 2.68 -13.91
N ARG A 59 -2.86 2.93 -13.26
CA ARG A 59 -2.55 4.19 -12.56
C ARG A 59 -3.46 4.50 -11.37
N LYS A 60 -4.13 3.49 -10.84
CA LYS A 60 -5.03 3.62 -9.68
C LYS A 60 -4.66 2.62 -8.60
N ILE A 61 -4.94 3.00 -7.37
CA ILE A 61 -4.85 2.08 -6.23
C ILE A 61 -6.13 1.26 -6.18
N VAL A 62 -5.98 -0.05 -6.23
CA VAL A 62 -7.10 -0.99 -6.17
C VAL A 62 -7.45 -1.32 -4.72
N MET A 63 -6.45 -1.61 -3.91
CA MET A 63 -6.64 -2.01 -2.52
C MET A 63 -5.35 -1.83 -1.74
N ILE A 64 -5.47 -1.54 -0.46
CA ILE A 64 -4.38 -1.57 0.51
C ILE A 64 -4.59 -2.78 1.42
N ARG A 65 -3.64 -3.70 1.39
CA ARG A 65 -3.71 -4.94 2.16
C ARG A 65 -2.70 -4.94 3.28
N PRO A 66 -3.12 -4.78 4.54
CA PRO A 66 -2.23 -4.84 5.69
C PRO A 66 -1.80 -6.27 5.98
N LYS A 67 -0.58 -6.43 6.44
CA LYS A 67 -0.04 -7.73 6.82
C LYS A 67 -0.69 -8.22 8.11
N MET A 68 -1.15 -9.47 8.09
CA MET A 68 -1.78 -10.11 9.25
C MET A 68 -0.77 -10.83 10.14
N TRP A 69 0.23 -11.43 9.55
CA TRP A 69 1.25 -12.20 10.23
C TRP A 69 2.59 -11.49 10.10
N LEU A 70 3.06 -10.97 11.23
CA LEU A 70 4.32 -10.24 11.28
C LEU A 70 5.47 -11.19 11.57
N ALA A 71 6.62 -10.95 10.93
CA ALA A 71 7.82 -11.69 11.22
C ALA A 71 8.34 -11.30 12.62
N ASN A 72 8.41 -12.26 13.52
CA ASN A 72 8.85 -12.03 14.89
C ASN A 72 9.83 -13.14 15.33
N ASP A 73 10.78 -13.46 14.49
CA ASP A 73 11.75 -14.54 14.72
C ASP A 73 13.16 -14.04 14.41
N GLY A 74 14.11 -14.39 15.26
CA GLY A 74 15.51 -14.02 15.11
C GLY A 74 15.72 -12.50 15.07
N ASN A 75 16.29 -12.02 13.98
CA ASN A 75 16.52 -10.59 13.72
C ASN A 75 15.29 -9.86 13.24
N TYR A 76 14.23 -10.58 12.93
CA TYR A 76 12.99 -10.01 12.44
C TYR A 76 12.03 -9.76 13.59
N ARG A 77 11.84 -8.50 13.93
CA ARG A 77 10.95 -8.07 15.01
C ARG A 77 10.00 -6.98 14.51
N GLU A 78 9.17 -7.35 13.55
CA GLU A 78 8.21 -6.42 12.95
C GLU A 78 7.21 -5.85 13.96
N LEU A 79 6.91 -6.58 15.04
CA LEU A 79 6.01 -6.10 16.10
C LEU A 79 6.51 -4.84 16.81
N ARG A 80 7.78 -4.50 16.71
CA ARG A 80 8.31 -3.24 17.24
C ARG A 80 7.85 -2.03 16.44
N TRP A 81 7.55 -2.23 15.16
CA TRP A 81 7.33 -1.16 14.20
C TRP A 81 5.92 -1.16 13.64
N PHE A 82 5.26 -2.31 13.63
CA PHE A 82 4.00 -2.51 12.95
C PHE A 82 2.98 -3.21 13.83
N THR A 83 1.72 -2.91 13.57
CA THR A 83 0.57 -3.62 14.12
C THR A 83 0.12 -4.68 13.13
N ALA A 84 -0.25 -5.86 13.61
CA ALA A 84 -0.86 -6.89 12.79
C ALA A 84 -2.34 -6.58 12.58
N TRP A 85 -2.81 -6.71 11.35
CA TRP A 85 -4.22 -6.64 11.04
C TRP A 85 -4.92 -7.92 11.49
N LYS A 86 -6.02 -7.79 12.21
CA LYS A 86 -6.66 -8.94 12.87
C LYS A 86 -7.99 -9.35 12.28
N GLN A 87 -8.54 -8.54 11.38
CA GLN A 87 -9.87 -8.78 10.85
C GLN A 87 -9.80 -9.48 9.51
N LYS A 88 -10.27 -10.73 9.48
CA LYS A 88 -10.42 -11.50 8.23
C LYS A 88 -11.69 -11.05 7.50
N ASP A 89 -11.63 -11.09 6.19
CA ASP A 89 -12.75 -10.78 5.31
C ASP A 89 -13.44 -9.44 5.64
N TYR A 90 -12.65 -8.46 6.02
CA TYR A 90 -13.13 -7.13 6.36
C TYR A 90 -12.36 -6.08 5.58
N LEU A 91 -13.10 -5.26 4.87
CA LEU A 91 -12.60 -4.09 4.15
C LEU A 91 -13.29 -2.84 4.67
N GLU A 92 -12.52 -1.80 4.86
CA GLU A 92 -13.05 -0.48 5.20
C GLU A 92 -12.47 0.58 4.26
N ASP A 93 -13.14 1.70 4.17
CA ASP A 93 -12.67 2.81 3.36
C ASP A 93 -11.51 3.51 4.06
N PHE A 94 -10.40 3.60 3.37
CA PHE A 94 -9.23 4.33 3.81
C PHE A 94 -9.14 5.65 3.04
N LEU A 95 -9.10 6.75 3.77
CA LEU A 95 -8.95 8.08 3.20
C LEU A 95 -7.49 8.30 2.82
N LEU A 96 -7.24 8.49 1.52
CA LEU A 96 -5.91 8.78 1.03
C LEU A 96 -5.42 10.15 1.49
N PRO A 97 -4.10 10.33 1.69
CA PRO A 97 -3.54 11.67 1.89
C PRO A 97 -3.97 12.63 0.78
N ILE A 98 -4.22 13.89 1.13
CA ILE A 98 -4.76 14.88 0.18
C ILE A 98 -3.92 14.98 -1.09
N ALA A 99 -2.61 15.02 -0.98
CA ALA A 99 -1.72 15.10 -2.13
C ALA A 99 -1.85 13.89 -3.07
N VAL A 100 -2.05 12.69 -2.51
CA VAL A 100 -2.26 11.46 -3.28
C VAL A 100 -3.64 11.47 -3.93
N SER A 101 -4.65 11.83 -3.16
CA SER A 101 -6.02 11.95 -3.64
C SER A 101 -6.12 12.89 -4.84
N ASP A 102 -5.52 14.06 -4.76
CA ASP A 102 -5.51 15.05 -5.85
C ASP A 102 -4.76 14.52 -7.08
N ALA A 103 -3.62 13.88 -6.87
CA ALA A 103 -2.79 13.39 -7.96
C ALA A 103 -3.43 12.20 -8.71
N LEU A 104 -4.09 11.31 -8.00
CA LEU A 104 -4.67 10.09 -8.57
C LEU A 104 -6.17 10.19 -8.86
N SER A 105 -6.81 11.27 -8.47
CA SER A 105 -8.27 11.44 -8.55
C SER A 105 -9.03 10.32 -7.83
N GLN A 106 -8.49 9.89 -6.70
CA GLN A 106 -9.09 8.91 -5.80
C GLN A 106 -9.14 9.48 -4.39
N THR A 107 -10.28 9.41 -3.73
CA THR A 107 -10.44 9.91 -2.36
C THR A 107 -10.26 8.80 -1.34
N THR A 108 -10.95 7.69 -1.54
CA THR A 108 -10.89 6.52 -0.67
C THR A 108 -10.52 5.27 -1.46
N VAL A 109 -9.89 4.34 -0.77
CA VAL A 109 -9.57 3.01 -1.32
C VAL A 109 -9.89 1.96 -0.27
N PRO A 110 -10.22 0.72 -0.70
CA PRO A 110 -10.44 -0.37 0.25
C PRO A 110 -9.17 -0.69 1.04
N PHE A 111 -9.30 -0.83 2.33
CA PHE A 111 -8.21 -1.19 3.24
C PHE A 111 -8.62 -2.40 4.07
N GLY A 112 -7.84 -3.44 4.03
CA GLY A 112 -8.09 -4.64 4.81
C GLY A 112 -7.89 -5.92 4.02
N TYR A 113 -8.69 -6.92 4.35
CA TYR A 113 -8.63 -8.25 3.77
C TYR A 113 -9.94 -8.57 3.05
N GLY A 114 -9.86 -8.83 1.77
CA GLY A 114 -11.02 -9.14 0.94
C GLY A 114 -10.60 -9.63 -0.43
N TYR A 115 -11.60 -9.79 -1.27
CA TYR A 115 -11.42 -10.23 -2.65
C TYR A 115 -11.51 -9.05 -3.60
N VAL A 116 -10.65 -9.04 -4.60
CA VAL A 116 -10.71 -8.08 -5.70
C VAL A 116 -11.23 -8.80 -6.92
N GLN A 117 -12.34 -8.32 -7.45
CA GLN A 117 -12.92 -8.82 -8.68
C GLN A 117 -12.69 -7.80 -9.80
N PHE A 118 -12.08 -8.24 -10.87
CA PHE A 118 -11.87 -7.42 -12.06
C PHE A 118 -12.99 -7.73 -13.05
N LEU A 119 -13.89 -6.76 -13.24
CA LEU A 119 -14.93 -6.82 -14.25
C LEU A 119 -14.40 -6.16 -15.52
N ASP A 120 -14.55 -6.81 -16.67
CA ASP A 120 -14.18 -6.28 -17.99
C ASP A 120 -12.68 -6.03 -18.21
N THR A 121 -11.82 -6.64 -17.42
CA THR A 121 -10.39 -6.64 -17.73
C THR A 121 -10.02 -7.93 -18.46
N TYR A 122 -9.52 -7.79 -19.67
CA TYR A 122 -8.74 -8.85 -20.30
C TYR A 122 -7.45 -8.99 -19.50
N VAL A 123 -7.45 -9.88 -18.53
CA VAL A 123 -6.20 -10.40 -18.02
C VAL A 123 -5.66 -11.28 -19.14
N LYS A 124 -4.73 -10.80 -19.93
CA LYS A 124 -3.88 -11.68 -20.69
C LYS A 124 -3.15 -12.54 -19.69
N GLU A 125 -3.57 -13.79 -19.57
CA GLU A 125 -2.82 -14.79 -18.86
C GLU A 125 -1.48 -14.97 -19.58
N HIS A 126 -0.51 -14.20 -19.19
CA HIS A 126 0.87 -14.53 -19.39
C HIS A 126 1.39 -15.04 -18.07
N CYS A 127 1.26 -16.32 -17.90
CA CYS A 127 2.07 -17.00 -16.91
C CYS A 127 3.53 -16.90 -17.31
#